data_cc1668a05cc6dadbc353a252780b5454
#
_entry.id   cc1668a05cc6dadbc353a252780b5454
#
_cell.length_a   1.000
_cell.length_b   1.000
_cell.length_c   1.000
_cell.angle_alpha   90.00
_cell.angle_beta   90.00
_cell.angle_gamma   90.00
#
_symmetry.space_group_name_H-M   'P 1'
#
loop_
_entity.id
_entity.type
_entity.pdbx_description
1 polymer ?
#
loop_
_entity_poly.entity_id
_entity_poly.type
_entity_poly.pdbx_seq_one_letter_code
_entity_poly.pdbx_strand_id
1 'polypeptide(L)'
;MKGLAELKNKVVNAPHVNMFKVATWATMGVFATYLLIYIFAGEEMLKYYPLLIVFAFGAPFVSLMTSKASVKRAYNIRMIDNGGARTEKEQLVVDTVTLLSEKLNLQKLPEIGVYPSNDINAFATGASKNSAMVAVSQGLLNNMNETEIIGVLAHEMSHVVNGDMLTSTILEGFVSAFSIVIIIIVNILLSGNRRNNRAGNAIASTASFYFLRSCLNFFGRILASWYSRRREFGADRLAAQITEPAYMKSALVRLQEIS
;
A
#
# COMPACT_ATOMS: atom_id res chain seq x y z
N MET A 1 -11.77 -28.40 4.24
CA MET A 1 -10.67 -29.35 3.95
C MET A 1 -10.49 -29.71 2.47
N LYS A 2 -11.54 -29.77 1.64
CA LYS A 2 -11.40 -29.96 0.17
C LYS A 2 -10.58 -28.86 -0.50
N GLY A 3 -10.83 -27.60 -0.18
CA GLY A 3 -10.12 -26.46 -0.77
C GLY A 3 -8.62 -26.44 -0.49
N LEU A 4 -8.18 -26.84 0.71
CA LEU A 4 -6.76 -26.98 1.06
C LEU A 4 -6.06 -28.12 0.27
N ALA A 5 -6.76 -29.22 0.02
CA ALA A 5 -6.23 -30.35 -0.76
C ALA A 5 -6.02 -29.96 -2.26
N GLU A 6 -6.96 -29.21 -2.82
CA GLU A 6 -6.86 -28.67 -4.19
C GLU A 6 -5.71 -27.65 -4.32
N LEU A 7 -5.55 -26.80 -3.29
CA LEU A 7 -4.41 -25.89 -3.19
C LEU A 7 -3.08 -26.64 -3.28
N LYS A 8 -2.88 -27.76 -2.62
CA LYS A 8 -1.60 -28.50 -2.62
C LYS A 8 -1.08 -28.89 -4.00
N ASN A 9 -1.96 -29.14 -4.93
CA ASN A 9 -1.61 -29.71 -6.25
C ASN A 9 -1.27 -28.66 -7.32
N LYS A 10 -1.45 -27.36 -7.05
CA LYS A 10 -1.26 -26.30 -8.06
C LYS A 10 0.16 -25.72 -7.97
N VAL A 11 0.95 -25.85 -9.03
CA VAL A 11 2.29 -25.27 -9.12
C VAL A 11 2.18 -23.83 -9.63
N VAL A 12 2.80 -22.88 -8.94
CA VAL A 12 2.75 -21.46 -9.30
C VAL A 12 4.15 -20.85 -9.31
N ASN A 13 4.46 -20.12 -10.37
CA ASN A 13 5.62 -19.25 -10.40
C ASN A 13 5.21 -17.88 -9.82
N ALA A 14 5.63 -17.59 -8.59
CA ALA A 14 5.38 -16.31 -7.98
C ALA A 14 6.02 -15.17 -8.81
N PRO A 15 5.28 -14.10 -9.13
CA PRO A 15 5.86 -12.97 -9.82
C PRO A 15 6.90 -12.30 -8.92
N HIS A 16 8.12 -12.15 -9.42
CA HIS A 16 9.12 -11.35 -8.74
C HIS A 16 8.85 -9.87 -9.01
N VAL A 17 8.65 -9.09 -7.95
CA VAL A 17 8.71 -7.63 -8.06
C VAL A 17 10.08 -7.28 -8.62
N ASN A 18 10.09 -6.66 -9.78
CA ASN A 18 11.34 -6.21 -10.36
C ASN A 18 11.79 -4.95 -9.61
N MET A 19 12.47 -5.17 -8.46
CA MET A 19 13.01 -4.10 -7.62
C MET A 19 13.90 -3.14 -8.40
N PHE A 20 14.55 -3.62 -9.46
CA PHE A 20 15.33 -2.78 -10.35
C PHE A 20 14.45 -1.73 -11.05
N LYS A 21 13.29 -2.14 -11.57
CA LYS A 21 12.34 -1.17 -12.17
C LYS A 21 11.84 -0.15 -11.15
N VAL A 22 11.48 -0.60 -9.94
CA VAL A 22 11.03 0.29 -8.86
C VAL A 22 12.13 1.30 -8.50
N ALA A 23 13.36 0.83 -8.31
CA ALA A 23 14.51 1.68 -8.02
C ALA A 23 14.78 2.68 -9.16
N THR A 24 14.72 2.23 -10.42
CA THR A 24 14.91 3.10 -11.59
C THR A 24 13.89 4.23 -11.64
N TRP A 25 12.61 3.92 -11.46
CA TRP A 25 11.55 4.95 -11.44
C TRP A 25 11.71 5.92 -10.26
N ALA A 26 12.06 5.40 -9.08
CA ALA A 26 12.32 6.23 -7.90
C ALA A 26 13.51 7.18 -8.15
N THR A 27 14.62 6.68 -8.71
CA THR A 27 15.80 7.47 -9.02
C THR A 27 15.50 8.54 -10.07
N MET A 28 14.79 8.18 -11.14
CA MET A 28 14.40 9.15 -12.18
C MET A 28 13.59 10.30 -11.62
N GLY A 29 12.71 10.03 -10.71
CA GLY A 29 11.91 11.08 -10.17
C GLY A 29 12.61 11.92 -9.10
N VAL A 30 13.44 11.33 -8.25
CA VAL A 30 14.35 12.13 -7.40
C VAL A 30 15.20 13.06 -8.26
N PHE A 31 15.70 12.57 -9.37
CA PHE A 31 16.46 13.40 -10.33
C PHE A 31 15.60 14.49 -10.99
N ALA A 32 14.36 14.18 -11.37
CA ALA A 32 13.44 15.16 -11.93
C ALA A 32 13.12 16.29 -10.93
N THR A 33 12.88 15.97 -9.66
CA THR A 33 12.65 16.99 -8.62
C THR A 33 13.91 17.85 -8.36
N TYR A 34 15.10 17.25 -8.44
CA TYR A 34 16.36 17.96 -8.36
C TYR A 34 16.52 18.98 -9.51
N LEU A 35 16.28 18.55 -10.75
CA LEU A 35 16.33 19.43 -11.92
C LEU A 35 15.33 20.59 -11.84
N LEU A 36 14.12 20.33 -11.38
CA LEU A 36 13.11 21.37 -11.21
C LEU A 36 13.56 22.42 -10.20
N ILE A 37 14.14 22.04 -9.08
CA ILE A 37 14.69 23.00 -8.10
C ILE A 37 15.85 23.77 -8.70
N TYR A 38 16.77 23.10 -9.40
CA TYR A 38 17.91 23.77 -10.04
C TYR A 38 17.45 24.83 -11.04
N ILE A 39 16.51 24.51 -11.92
CA ILE A 39 16.03 25.41 -12.98
C ILE A 39 15.24 26.60 -12.40
N PHE A 40 14.36 26.37 -11.44
CA PHE A 40 13.40 27.40 -10.99
C PHE A 40 13.81 28.10 -9.70
N ALA A 41 14.55 27.45 -8.81
CA ALA A 41 14.92 27.98 -7.51
C ALA A 41 16.41 28.31 -7.36
N GLY A 42 17.24 27.85 -8.29
CA GLY A 42 18.67 28.12 -8.34
C GLY A 42 19.50 27.28 -7.36
N GLU A 43 20.82 27.42 -7.44
CA GLU A 43 21.79 26.64 -6.66
C GLU A 43 21.65 26.81 -5.14
N GLU A 44 21.26 28.01 -4.71
CA GLU A 44 21.09 28.31 -3.28
C GLU A 44 20.04 27.43 -2.60
N MET A 45 18.99 27.02 -3.31
CA MET A 45 17.97 26.13 -2.79
C MET A 45 18.38 24.66 -2.83
N LEU A 46 19.33 24.29 -3.67
CA LEU A 46 19.80 22.89 -3.76
C LEU A 46 20.47 22.40 -2.47
N LYS A 47 21.06 23.28 -1.68
CA LYS A 47 21.62 22.91 -0.37
C LYS A 47 20.58 22.33 0.59
N TYR A 48 19.30 22.67 0.41
CA TYR A 48 18.18 22.14 1.21
C TYR A 48 17.54 20.88 0.61
N TYR A 49 17.96 20.47 -0.60
CA TYR A 49 17.39 19.32 -1.30
C TYR A 49 17.47 18.00 -0.51
N PRO A 50 18.57 17.63 0.16
CA PRO A 50 18.61 16.44 0.99
C PRO A 50 17.56 16.46 2.11
N LEU A 51 17.36 17.62 2.73
CA LEU A 51 16.35 17.79 3.77
C LEU A 51 14.92 17.61 3.22
N LEU A 52 14.65 18.15 2.03
CA LEU A 52 13.38 17.96 1.33
C LEU A 52 13.08 16.49 1.09
N ILE A 53 14.06 15.72 0.60
CA ILE A 53 13.91 14.28 0.37
C ILE A 53 13.64 13.54 1.69
N VAL A 54 14.35 13.88 2.77
CA VAL A 54 14.11 13.30 4.09
C VAL A 54 12.68 13.56 4.56
N PHE A 55 12.17 14.77 4.40
CA PHE A 55 10.77 15.07 4.78
C PHE A 55 9.74 14.40 3.87
N ALA A 56 9.98 14.36 2.56
CA ALA A 56 9.05 13.76 1.60
C ALA A 56 8.89 12.25 1.78
N PHE A 57 9.98 11.55 2.03
CA PHE A 57 9.99 10.09 2.18
C PHE A 57 9.96 9.64 3.65
N GLY A 58 10.42 10.47 4.58
CA GLY A 58 10.57 10.10 5.99
C GLY A 58 9.25 9.68 6.63
N ALA A 59 8.20 10.48 6.50
CA ALA A 59 6.90 10.18 7.10
C ALA A 59 6.26 8.90 6.53
N PRO A 60 6.18 8.68 5.20
CA PRO A 60 5.74 7.42 4.61
C PRO A 60 6.57 6.21 5.07
N PHE A 61 7.90 6.35 5.13
CA PHE A 61 8.77 5.26 5.58
C PHE A 61 8.58 4.92 7.07
N VAL A 62 8.48 5.92 7.94
CA VAL A 62 8.18 5.70 9.37
C VAL A 62 6.82 5.05 9.53
N SER A 63 5.80 5.50 8.79
CA SER A 63 4.47 4.88 8.75
C SER A 63 4.55 3.41 8.35
N LEU A 64 5.29 3.09 7.29
CA LEU A 64 5.50 1.71 6.83
C LEU A 64 6.18 0.85 7.91
N MET A 65 7.26 1.34 8.52
CA MET A 65 8.02 0.61 9.54
C MET A 65 7.19 0.35 10.81
N THR A 66 6.33 1.28 11.18
CA THR A 66 5.49 1.18 12.38
C THR A 66 4.12 0.58 12.10
N SER A 67 3.75 0.36 10.82
CA SER A 67 2.41 -0.05 10.39
C SER A 67 1.90 -1.29 11.14
N LYS A 68 2.71 -2.34 11.22
CA LYS A 68 2.35 -3.58 11.89
C LYS A 68 2.06 -3.39 13.40
N ALA A 69 2.92 -2.65 14.10
CA ALA A 69 2.73 -2.38 15.53
C ALA A 69 1.53 -1.47 15.79
N SER A 70 1.35 -0.45 14.94
CA SER A 70 0.22 0.48 15.03
C SER A 70 -1.11 -0.21 14.79
N VAL A 71 -1.20 -1.04 13.76
CA VAL A 71 -2.40 -1.79 13.40
C VAL A 71 -2.73 -2.85 14.45
N LYS A 72 -1.74 -3.58 15.00
CA LYS A 72 -1.96 -4.53 16.10
C LYS A 72 -2.65 -3.88 17.29
N ARG A 73 -2.20 -2.67 17.65
CA ARG A 73 -2.78 -1.92 18.78
C ARG A 73 -4.17 -1.34 18.43
N ALA A 74 -4.30 -0.71 17.26
CA ALA A 74 -5.52 -0.04 16.83
C ALA A 74 -6.71 -1.00 16.71
N TYR A 75 -6.48 -2.21 16.18
CA TYR A 75 -7.51 -3.22 15.96
C TYR A 75 -7.56 -4.30 17.05
N ASN A 76 -6.77 -4.20 18.12
CA ASN A 76 -6.67 -5.23 19.17
C ASN A 76 -6.46 -6.63 18.59
N ILE A 77 -5.51 -6.78 17.66
CA ILE A 77 -5.30 -8.02 16.94
C ILE A 77 -4.75 -9.10 17.89
N ARG A 78 -5.48 -10.20 17.98
CA ARG A 78 -5.02 -11.42 18.65
C ARG A 78 -4.25 -12.28 17.65
N MET A 79 -3.02 -12.59 17.98
CA MET A 79 -2.19 -13.48 17.16
C MET A 79 -2.69 -14.92 17.30
N ILE A 80 -2.77 -15.63 16.16
CA ILE A 80 -3.24 -17.02 16.08
C ILE A 80 -2.21 -17.98 15.49
N ASP A 81 -1.07 -17.47 15.05
CA ASP A 81 0.11 -18.26 14.73
C ASP A 81 0.60 -19.00 15.99
N ASN A 82 1.42 -20.02 15.80
CA ASN A 82 2.00 -20.83 16.90
C ASN A 82 0.99 -21.47 17.87
N GLY A 83 -0.12 -21.98 17.35
CA GLY A 83 -1.12 -22.68 18.16
C GLY A 83 -2.13 -21.78 18.86
N GLY A 84 -2.22 -20.50 18.47
CA GLY A 84 -3.20 -19.55 19.02
C GLY A 84 -4.62 -19.66 18.45
N ALA A 85 -4.85 -20.52 17.47
CA ALA A 85 -6.15 -20.76 16.87
C ALA A 85 -7.12 -21.41 17.87
N ARG A 86 -8.34 -20.88 17.97
CA ARG A 86 -9.38 -21.34 18.92
C ARG A 86 -10.57 -22.02 18.23
N THR A 87 -10.72 -21.81 16.91
CA THR A 87 -11.81 -22.35 16.11
C THR A 87 -11.26 -23.04 14.87
N GLU A 88 -12.05 -23.92 14.26
CA GLU A 88 -11.70 -24.59 13.00
C GLU A 88 -11.42 -23.59 11.87
N LYS A 89 -12.18 -22.48 11.81
CA LYS A 89 -11.97 -21.44 10.81
C LYS A 89 -10.69 -20.64 11.07
N GLU A 90 -10.30 -20.40 12.32
CA GLU A 90 -9.01 -19.80 12.65
C GLU A 90 -7.85 -20.73 12.26
N GLN A 91 -8.02 -22.03 12.49
CA GLN A 91 -7.03 -23.02 12.06
C GLN A 91 -6.94 -23.08 10.52
N LEU A 92 -8.07 -23.01 9.82
CA LEU A 92 -8.09 -22.90 8.36
C LEU A 92 -7.29 -21.69 7.85
N VAL A 93 -7.39 -20.54 8.53
CA VAL A 93 -6.59 -19.34 8.18
C VAL A 93 -5.10 -19.63 8.32
N VAL A 94 -4.68 -20.22 9.44
CA VAL A 94 -3.27 -20.58 9.69
C VAL A 94 -2.77 -21.55 8.63
N ASP A 95 -3.50 -22.61 8.36
CA ASP A 95 -3.12 -23.64 7.40
C ASP A 95 -3.05 -23.08 5.98
N THR A 96 -4.01 -22.20 5.62
CA THR A 96 -4.05 -21.55 4.29
C THR A 96 -2.87 -20.61 4.10
N VAL A 97 -2.59 -19.72 5.06
CA VAL A 97 -1.46 -18.77 4.96
C VAL A 97 -0.13 -19.53 4.94
N THR A 98 0.01 -20.59 5.71
CA THR A 98 1.20 -21.44 5.71
C THR A 98 1.42 -22.08 4.35
N LEU A 99 0.38 -22.73 3.80
CA LEU A 99 0.45 -23.38 2.49
C LEU A 99 0.71 -22.38 1.35
N LEU A 100 0.07 -21.21 1.39
CA LEU A 100 0.32 -20.16 0.40
C LEU A 100 1.75 -19.59 0.52
N SER A 101 2.29 -19.47 1.73
CA SER A 101 3.67 -19.02 1.95
C SER A 101 4.69 -19.98 1.36
N GLU A 102 4.48 -21.28 1.52
CA GLU A 102 5.31 -22.33 0.91
C GLU A 102 5.24 -22.27 -0.62
N LYS A 103 4.03 -22.21 -1.19
CA LYS A 103 3.81 -22.13 -2.64
C LYS A 103 4.42 -20.90 -3.29
N LEU A 104 4.38 -19.78 -2.59
CA LEU A 104 4.89 -18.50 -3.05
C LEU A 104 6.37 -18.28 -2.69
N ASN A 105 7.03 -19.32 -2.14
CA ASN A 105 8.44 -19.31 -1.75
C ASN A 105 8.79 -18.12 -0.83
N LEU A 106 7.92 -17.82 0.13
CA LEU A 106 8.22 -16.82 1.15
C LEU A 106 9.26 -17.36 2.11
N GLN A 107 10.32 -16.60 2.36
CA GLN A 107 11.41 -16.98 3.27
C GLN A 107 10.96 -17.02 4.74
N LYS A 108 9.93 -16.24 5.07
CA LYS A 108 9.38 -16.15 6.42
C LYS A 108 7.85 -16.15 6.35
N LEU A 109 7.26 -16.98 7.19
CA LEU A 109 5.80 -17.01 7.38
C LEU A 109 5.32 -15.64 7.90
N PRO A 110 4.31 -15.01 7.27
CA PRO A 110 3.66 -13.85 7.83
C PRO A 110 3.05 -14.13 9.20
N GLU A 111 3.06 -13.15 10.06
CA GLU A 111 2.30 -13.22 11.31
C GLU A 111 0.80 -13.28 10.99
N ILE A 112 0.04 -14.05 11.75
CA ILE A 112 -1.37 -14.28 11.47
C ILE A 112 -2.20 -13.85 12.69
N GLY A 113 -3.20 -12.98 12.43
CA GLY A 113 -4.03 -12.45 13.50
C GLY A 113 -5.52 -12.39 13.18
N VAL A 114 -6.32 -12.36 14.25
CA VAL A 114 -7.77 -12.12 14.19
C VAL A 114 -8.10 -10.89 15.03
N TYR A 115 -8.99 -10.04 14.52
CA TYR A 115 -9.43 -8.85 15.23
C TYR A 115 -10.96 -8.79 15.40
N PRO A 116 -11.44 -8.21 16.53
CA PRO A 116 -12.85 -8.17 16.89
C PRO A 116 -13.58 -7.07 16.10
N SER A 117 -13.98 -7.36 14.87
CA SER A 117 -14.87 -6.52 14.06
C SER A 117 -15.96 -7.39 13.44
N ASN A 118 -17.17 -6.84 13.33
CA ASN A 118 -18.28 -7.47 12.63
C ASN A 118 -18.20 -7.27 11.11
N ASP A 119 -17.39 -6.32 10.63
CA ASP A 119 -17.16 -6.08 9.22
C ASP A 119 -16.49 -7.30 8.59
N ILE A 120 -16.87 -7.64 7.38
CA ILE A 120 -16.22 -8.71 6.61
C ILE A 120 -15.00 -8.14 5.94
N ASN A 121 -13.84 -8.30 6.57
CA ASN A 121 -12.60 -7.72 6.08
C ASN A 121 -11.38 -8.56 6.41
N ALA A 122 -10.39 -8.52 5.54
CA ALA A 122 -9.04 -8.99 5.76
C ALA A 122 -8.05 -7.96 5.21
N PHE A 123 -6.84 -7.97 5.71
CA PHE A 123 -5.78 -7.13 5.17
C PHE A 123 -4.40 -7.69 5.46
N ALA A 124 -3.45 -7.33 4.61
CA ALA A 124 -2.05 -7.57 4.84
C ALA A 124 -1.32 -6.25 5.13
N THR A 125 -0.35 -6.28 6.04
CA THR A 125 0.51 -5.13 6.39
C THR A 125 1.92 -5.56 6.74
N GLY A 126 2.86 -4.63 6.76
CA GLY A 126 4.25 -4.85 7.11
C GLY A 126 5.23 -4.14 6.19
N ALA A 127 6.46 -3.95 6.64
CA ALA A 127 7.47 -3.21 5.91
C ALA A 127 8.07 -3.98 4.71
N SER A 128 7.97 -5.30 4.71
CA SER A 128 8.52 -6.17 3.65
C SER A 128 7.84 -7.53 3.66
N LYS A 129 8.11 -8.33 2.62
CA LYS A 129 7.64 -9.73 2.52
C LYS A 129 8.01 -10.56 3.75
N ASN A 130 9.22 -10.34 4.30
CA ASN A 130 9.74 -11.07 5.45
C ASN A 130 9.28 -10.51 6.82
N SER A 131 8.53 -9.41 6.79
CA SER A 131 7.97 -8.75 7.98
C SER A 131 6.48 -8.49 7.83
N ALA A 132 5.80 -9.30 7.01
CA ALA A 132 4.38 -9.19 6.77
C ALA A 132 3.54 -9.76 7.92
N MET A 133 2.31 -9.26 8.02
CA MET A 133 1.25 -9.79 8.85
C MET A 133 -0.04 -9.82 8.03
N VAL A 134 -0.80 -10.89 8.15
CA VAL A 134 -2.15 -11.02 7.60
C VAL A 134 -3.13 -11.07 8.75
N ALA A 135 -4.16 -10.23 8.70
CA ALA A 135 -5.18 -10.19 9.73
C ALA A 135 -6.58 -10.33 9.11
N VAL A 136 -7.44 -11.10 9.76
CA VAL A 136 -8.83 -11.31 9.38
C VAL A 136 -9.77 -10.85 10.48
N SER A 137 -10.92 -10.30 10.11
CA SER A 137 -11.94 -9.94 11.09
C SER A 137 -12.72 -11.15 11.58
N GLN A 138 -13.28 -11.05 12.78
CA GLN A 138 -14.23 -12.04 13.27
C GLN A 138 -15.48 -12.12 12.38
N GLY A 139 -15.92 -10.97 11.82
CA GLY A 139 -17.02 -10.89 10.88
C GLY A 139 -16.78 -11.71 9.62
N LEU A 140 -15.55 -11.68 9.05
CA LEU A 140 -15.18 -12.51 7.92
C LEU A 140 -15.29 -14.00 8.25
N LEU A 141 -14.73 -14.42 9.39
CA LEU A 141 -14.79 -15.82 9.82
C LEU A 141 -16.23 -16.31 10.06
N ASN A 142 -17.11 -15.44 10.55
CA ASN A 142 -18.50 -15.80 10.83
C ASN A 142 -19.35 -15.93 9.56
N ASN A 143 -19.10 -15.08 8.56
CA ASN A 143 -19.99 -14.94 7.40
C ASN A 143 -19.50 -15.61 6.12
N MET A 144 -18.22 -16.01 6.05
CA MET A 144 -17.64 -16.67 4.88
C MET A 144 -17.47 -18.17 5.09
N ASN A 145 -17.61 -18.92 4.00
CA ASN A 145 -17.29 -20.34 3.96
C ASN A 145 -15.79 -20.59 3.73
N GLU A 146 -15.34 -21.85 3.80
CA GLU A 146 -13.93 -22.22 3.66
C GLU A 146 -13.31 -21.73 2.35
N THR A 147 -13.99 -21.90 1.22
CA THR A 147 -13.46 -21.53 -0.10
C THR A 147 -13.37 -20.02 -0.29
N GLU A 148 -14.31 -19.28 0.28
CA GLU A 148 -14.31 -17.82 0.28
C GLU A 148 -13.16 -17.26 1.12
N ILE A 149 -12.94 -17.82 2.34
CA ILE A 149 -11.80 -17.48 3.19
C ILE A 149 -10.49 -17.73 2.47
N ILE A 150 -10.33 -18.87 1.80
CA ILE A 150 -9.15 -19.21 1.01
C ILE A 150 -8.93 -18.19 -0.13
N GLY A 151 -10.00 -17.81 -0.82
CA GLY A 151 -9.96 -16.82 -1.91
C GLY A 151 -9.46 -15.46 -1.42
N VAL A 152 -10.02 -14.94 -0.33
CA VAL A 152 -9.59 -13.67 0.29
C VAL A 152 -8.14 -13.73 0.75
N LEU A 153 -7.75 -14.82 1.44
CA LEU A 153 -6.37 -14.98 1.91
C LEU A 153 -5.37 -15.06 0.75
N ALA A 154 -5.74 -15.71 -0.36
CA ALA A 154 -4.91 -15.74 -1.54
C ALA A 154 -4.70 -14.35 -2.15
N HIS A 155 -5.73 -13.51 -2.15
CA HIS A 155 -5.65 -12.11 -2.57
C HIS A 155 -4.71 -11.32 -1.66
N GLU A 156 -4.86 -11.38 -0.35
CA GLU A 156 -4.00 -10.70 0.62
C GLU A 156 -2.54 -11.16 0.53
N MET A 157 -2.32 -12.47 0.41
CA MET A 157 -0.98 -13.03 0.22
C MET A 157 -0.35 -12.60 -1.10
N SER A 158 -1.14 -12.32 -2.12
CA SER A 158 -0.65 -11.78 -3.40
C SER A 158 -0.07 -10.37 -3.21
N HIS A 159 -0.67 -9.51 -2.41
CA HIS A 159 -0.12 -8.20 -2.05
C HIS A 159 1.21 -8.33 -1.29
N VAL A 160 1.32 -9.29 -0.38
CA VAL A 160 2.57 -9.55 0.34
C VAL A 160 3.69 -9.91 -0.64
N VAL A 161 3.44 -10.86 -1.53
CA VAL A 161 4.46 -11.35 -2.48
C VAL A 161 4.81 -10.31 -3.53
N ASN A 162 3.85 -9.53 -3.99
CA ASN A 162 4.08 -8.42 -4.92
C ASN A 162 4.88 -7.27 -4.29
N GLY A 163 5.00 -7.22 -2.95
CA GLY A 163 5.69 -6.13 -2.26
C GLY A 163 4.94 -4.79 -2.37
N ASP A 164 3.63 -4.86 -2.46
CA ASP A 164 2.76 -3.71 -2.74
C ASP A 164 2.85 -2.63 -1.66
N MET A 165 3.12 -3.00 -0.42
CA MET A 165 3.30 -2.06 0.70
C MET A 165 4.49 -1.13 0.47
N LEU A 166 5.64 -1.68 0.08
CA LEU A 166 6.84 -0.89 -0.19
C LEU A 166 6.68 0.00 -1.43
N THR A 167 6.11 -0.54 -2.51
CA THR A 167 5.90 0.21 -3.74
C THR A 167 4.91 1.36 -3.56
N SER A 168 3.85 1.17 -2.77
CA SER A 168 2.92 2.24 -2.39
C SER A 168 3.61 3.34 -1.58
N THR A 169 4.45 2.97 -0.61
CA THR A 169 5.21 3.93 0.21
C THR A 169 6.19 4.76 -0.63
N ILE A 170 6.87 4.14 -1.59
CA ILE A 170 7.74 4.84 -2.52
C ILE A 170 6.94 5.81 -3.39
N LEU A 171 5.79 5.40 -3.89
CA LEU A 171 4.90 6.27 -4.68
C LEU A 171 4.41 7.47 -3.85
N GLU A 172 3.99 7.25 -2.60
CA GLU A 172 3.58 8.33 -1.69
C GLU A 172 4.71 9.33 -1.43
N GLY A 173 5.92 8.84 -1.15
CA GLY A 173 7.11 9.67 -0.99
C GLY A 173 7.39 10.51 -2.24
N PHE A 174 7.20 9.92 -3.40
CA PHE A 174 7.36 10.56 -4.69
C PHE A 174 6.35 11.69 -4.92
N VAL A 175 5.07 11.41 -4.73
CA VAL A 175 3.98 12.40 -4.85
C VAL A 175 4.20 13.53 -3.85
N SER A 176 4.66 13.23 -2.64
CA SER A 176 4.97 14.21 -1.62
C SER A 176 6.14 15.11 -2.03
N ALA A 177 7.27 14.53 -2.49
CA ALA A 177 8.44 15.28 -2.95
C ALA A 177 8.08 16.23 -4.11
N PHE A 178 7.38 15.71 -5.11
CA PHE A 178 6.95 16.50 -6.27
C PHE A 178 6.02 17.65 -5.85
N SER A 179 5.07 17.39 -4.96
CA SER A 179 4.16 18.42 -4.46
C SER A 179 4.90 19.54 -3.70
N ILE A 180 5.87 19.18 -2.86
CA ILE A 180 6.68 20.17 -2.11
C ILE A 180 7.49 21.05 -3.10
N VAL A 181 8.14 20.44 -4.10
CA VAL A 181 8.93 21.17 -5.11
C VAL A 181 8.08 22.17 -5.87
N ILE A 182 6.91 21.76 -6.35
CA ILE A 182 6.00 22.65 -7.06
C ILE A 182 5.52 23.80 -6.16
N ILE A 183 5.21 23.52 -4.89
CA ILE A 183 4.83 24.55 -3.93
C ILE A 183 5.96 25.57 -3.76
N ILE A 184 7.22 25.14 -3.65
CA ILE A 184 8.37 26.01 -3.55
C ILE A 184 8.50 26.89 -4.80
N ILE A 185 8.45 26.30 -6.01
CA ILE A 185 8.55 27.02 -7.27
C ILE A 185 7.49 28.10 -7.38
N VAL A 186 6.24 27.75 -7.09
CA VAL A 186 5.14 28.73 -7.15
C VAL A 186 5.30 29.85 -6.14
N ASN A 187 5.74 29.55 -4.92
CA ASN A 187 6.04 30.60 -3.94
C ASN A 187 7.13 31.56 -4.44
N ILE A 188 8.17 31.07 -5.08
CA ILE A 188 9.23 31.88 -5.66
C ILE A 188 8.68 32.79 -6.78
N LEU A 189 7.92 32.22 -7.73
CA LEU A 189 7.33 32.96 -8.84
C LEU A 189 6.36 34.06 -8.38
N LEU A 190 5.53 33.75 -7.39
CA LEU A 190 4.58 34.70 -6.82
C LEU A 190 5.27 35.77 -5.94
N SER A 191 6.40 35.44 -5.30
CA SER A 191 7.16 36.38 -4.46
C SER A 191 7.93 37.42 -5.26
N GLY A 192 8.41 37.07 -6.46
CA GLY A 192 9.14 37.98 -7.36
C GLY A 192 8.31 39.18 -7.83
N ASN A 193 6.98 39.09 -7.80
CA ASN A 193 6.08 40.15 -8.28
C ASN A 193 5.56 41.08 -7.18
N ARG A 194 6.08 40.95 -5.93
CA ARG A 194 5.56 41.65 -4.73
C ARG A 194 6.00 43.13 -4.58
N ARG A 195 6.71 43.71 -5.55
CA ARG A 195 7.31 45.05 -5.37
C ARG A 195 6.30 46.22 -5.38
N ASN A 196 5.06 46.08 -5.86
CA ASN A 196 4.21 47.27 -6.09
C ASN A 196 2.81 47.32 -5.50
N ASN A 197 2.25 46.24 -4.86
CA ASN A 197 0.89 46.33 -4.25
C ASN A 197 0.74 45.33 -3.07
N ARG A 198 0.84 45.83 -1.82
CA ARG A 198 0.95 44.98 -0.64
C ARG A 198 -0.31 44.19 -0.23
N ALA A 199 -1.52 44.70 -0.41
CA ALA A 199 -2.73 44.06 0.11
C ALA A 199 -3.48 43.17 -0.93
N GLY A 200 -3.67 43.65 -2.15
CA GLY A 200 -4.36 42.88 -3.21
C GLY A 200 -3.54 41.65 -3.67
N ASN A 201 -2.23 41.80 -3.72
CA ASN A 201 -1.33 40.70 -4.14
C ASN A 201 -1.21 39.59 -3.07
N ALA A 202 -1.41 39.88 -1.77
CA ALA A 202 -1.37 38.86 -0.72
C ALA A 202 -2.58 37.90 -0.83
N ILE A 203 -3.78 38.44 -1.09
CA ILE A 203 -4.99 37.61 -1.25
C ILE A 203 -4.90 36.77 -2.54
N ALA A 204 -4.51 37.39 -3.65
CA ALA A 204 -4.34 36.68 -4.94
C ALA A 204 -3.28 35.58 -4.85
N SER A 205 -2.15 35.81 -4.17
CA SER A 205 -1.09 34.82 -3.99
C SER A 205 -1.54 33.66 -3.08
N THR A 206 -2.32 33.95 -2.05
CA THR A 206 -2.87 32.93 -1.15
C THR A 206 -3.90 32.06 -1.88
N ALA A 207 -4.82 32.67 -2.64
CA ALA A 207 -5.81 31.95 -3.44
C ALA A 207 -5.16 31.08 -4.51
N SER A 208 -4.17 31.59 -5.21
CA SER A 208 -3.41 30.83 -6.23
C SER A 208 -2.65 29.66 -5.60
N PHE A 209 -2.08 29.83 -4.41
CA PHE A 209 -1.43 28.76 -3.66
C PHE A 209 -2.40 27.63 -3.31
N TYR A 210 -3.56 27.94 -2.74
CA TYR A 210 -4.56 26.92 -2.39
C TYR A 210 -5.16 26.25 -3.63
N PHE A 211 -5.39 27.00 -4.70
CA PHE A 211 -5.86 26.46 -5.98
C PHE A 211 -4.85 25.44 -6.53
N LEU A 212 -3.59 25.82 -6.62
CA LEU A 212 -2.56 24.92 -7.14
C LEU A 212 -2.37 23.70 -6.26
N ARG A 213 -2.33 23.87 -4.94
CA ARG A 213 -2.29 22.75 -4.00
C ARG A 213 -3.46 21.79 -4.20
N SER A 214 -4.67 22.32 -4.45
CA SER A 214 -5.85 21.52 -4.74
C SER A 214 -5.70 20.75 -6.05
N CYS A 215 -5.20 21.39 -7.11
CA CYS A 215 -4.93 20.73 -8.39
C CYS A 215 -3.88 19.60 -8.23
N LEU A 216 -2.78 19.87 -7.53
CA LEU A 216 -1.75 18.85 -7.28
C LEU A 216 -2.28 17.66 -6.48
N ASN A 217 -3.07 17.92 -5.45
CA ASN A 217 -3.72 16.86 -4.68
C ASN A 217 -4.70 16.06 -5.54
N PHE A 218 -5.45 16.72 -6.42
CA PHE A 218 -6.36 16.06 -7.35
C PHE A 218 -5.63 15.13 -8.31
N PHE A 219 -4.58 15.61 -8.97
CA PHE A 219 -3.75 14.78 -9.87
C PHE A 219 -3.02 13.66 -9.12
N GLY A 220 -2.51 13.94 -7.93
CA GLY A 220 -1.89 12.93 -7.06
C GLY A 220 -2.86 11.80 -6.71
N ARG A 221 -4.13 12.12 -6.40
CA ARG A 221 -5.18 11.13 -6.14
C ARG A 221 -5.52 10.30 -7.38
N ILE A 222 -5.58 10.92 -8.57
CA ILE A 222 -5.80 10.18 -9.83
C ILE A 222 -4.69 9.16 -10.05
N LEU A 223 -3.44 9.59 -9.91
CA LEU A 223 -2.27 8.72 -10.07
C LEU A 223 -2.28 7.58 -9.04
N ALA A 224 -2.53 7.88 -7.77
CA ALA A 224 -2.65 6.90 -6.71
C ALA A 224 -3.78 5.89 -6.97
N SER A 225 -4.95 6.36 -7.42
CA SER A 225 -6.09 5.51 -7.76
C SER A 225 -5.79 4.60 -8.96
N TRP A 226 -5.12 5.13 -9.99
CA TRP A 226 -4.72 4.33 -11.15
C TRP A 226 -3.72 3.24 -10.76
N TYR A 227 -2.74 3.58 -9.93
CA TYR A 227 -1.76 2.63 -9.42
C TYR A 227 -2.43 1.57 -8.52
N SER A 228 -3.34 1.99 -7.62
CA SER A 228 -4.10 1.08 -6.76
C SER A 228 -4.88 0.05 -7.59
N ARG A 229 -5.62 0.48 -8.61
CA ARG A 229 -6.34 -0.47 -9.49
C ARG A 229 -5.40 -1.48 -10.17
N ARG A 230 -4.25 -1.06 -10.65
CA ARG A 230 -3.27 -1.98 -11.25
C ARG A 230 -2.77 -3.02 -10.26
N ARG A 231 -2.58 -2.60 -9.03
CA ARG A 231 -2.17 -3.47 -7.92
C ARG A 231 -3.25 -4.50 -7.60
N GLU A 232 -4.51 -4.06 -7.50
CA GLU A 232 -5.66 -4.96 -7.29
C GLU A 232 -5.77 -6.01 -8.41
N PHE A 233 -5.73 -5.59 -9.69
CA PHE A 233 -5.72 -6.55 -10.80
C PHE A 233 -4.54 -7.53 -10.77
N GLY A 234 -3.38 -7.09 -10.28
CA GLY A 234 -2.21 -7.95 -10.07
C GLY A 234 -2.46 -8.99 -8.99
N ALA A 235 -3.05 -8.58 -7.87
CA ALA A 235 -3.39 -9.45 -6.75
C ALA A 235 -4.48 -10.46 -7.13
N ASP A 236 -5.56 -10.02 -7.81
CA ASP A 236 -6.62 -10.89 -8.29
C ASP A 236 -6.10 -11.95 -9.26
N ARG A 237 -5.24 -11.53 -10.21
CA ARG A 237 -4.63 -12.46 -11.16
C ARG A 237 -3.80 -13.53 -10.46
N LEU A 238 -2.96 -13.14 -9.50
CA LEU A 238 -2.14 -14.09 -8.77
C LEU A 238 -3.01 -14.99 -7.88
N ALA A 239 -3.99 -14.44 -7.17
CA ALA A 239 -4.94 -15.21 -6.38
C ALA A 239 -5.65 -16.28 -7.22
N ALA A 240 -6.13 -15.92 -8.43
CA ALA A 240 -6.76 -16.86 -9.35
C ALA A 240 -5.78 -17.93 -9.90
N GLN A 241 -4.48 -17.63 -9.97
CA GLN A 241 -3.46 -18.60 -10.38
C GLN A 241 -3.11 -19.59 -9.26
N ILE A 242 -3.07 -19.15 -8.01
CA ILE A 242 -2.68 -19.98 -6.86
C ILE A 242 -3.85 -20.75 -6.26
N THR A 243 -5.09 -20.27 -6.45
CA THR A 243 -6.34 -20.94 -6.03
C THR A 243 -7.21 -21.29 -7.24
N GLU A 244 -8.44 -21.70 -7.01
CA GLU A 244 -9.45 -21.78 -8.06
C GLU A 244 -10.09 -20.39 -8.26
N PRO A 245 -10.24 -19.89 -9.50
CA PRO A 245 -10.87 -18.60 -9.76
C PRO A 245 -12.28 -18.47 -9.17
N ALA A 246 -12.97 -19.60 -9.00
CA ALA A 246 -14.28 -19.66 -8.37
C ALA A 246 -14.27 -19.21 -6.91
N TYR A 247 -13.17 -19.43 -6.17
CA TYR A 247 -13.06 -19.06 -4.77
C TYR A 247 -13.08 -17.55 -4.58
N MET A 248 -12.28 -16.83 -5.36
CA MET A 248 -12.27 -15.37 -5.33
C MET A 248 -13.59 -14.78 -5.83
N LYS A 249 -14.17 -15.37 -6.88
CA LYS A 249 -15.49 -14.94 -7.37
C LYS A 249 -16.58 -15.11 -6.31
N SER A 250 -16.62 -16.25 -5.62
CA SER A 250 -17.58 -16.50 -4.54
C SER A 250 -17.39 -15.50 -3.39
N ALA A 251 -16.15 -15.24 -2.99
CA ALA A 251 -15.85 -14.26 -1.95
C ALA A 251 -16.34 -12.85 -2.32
N LEU A 252 -16.11 -12.41 -3.56
CA LEU A 252 -16.58 -11.10 -4.05
C LEU A 252 -18.10 -10.99 -4.09
N VAL A 253 -18.80 -12.04 -4.56
CA VAL A 253 -20.28 -12.09 -4.54
C VAL A 253 -20.78 -11.99 -3.12
N ARG A 254 -20.16 -12.74 -2.18
CA ARG A 254 -20.55 -12.71 -0.77
C ARG A 254 -20.35 -11.34 -0.14
N LEU A 255 -19.27 -10.64 -0.47
CA LEU A 255 -19.05 -9.27 -0.03
C LEU A 255 -20.13 -8.29 -0.55
N GLN A 256 -20.58 -8.47 -1.79
CA GLN A 256 -21.66 -7.64 -2.37
C GLN A 256 -23.04 -7.91 -1.76
N GLU A 257 -23.30 -9.16 -1.33
CA GLU A 257 -24.59 -9.51 -0.71
C GLU A 257 -24.75 -8.93 0.71
N ILE A 258 -23.66 -8.64 1.38
CA ILE A 258 -23.66 -8.25 2.79
C ILE A 258 -23.39 -6.74 2.96
N SER A 259 -22.83 -6.05 1.93
CA SER A 259 -22.58 -4.59 1.93
C SER A 259 -23.86 -3.81 1.67
#